data_2bf96a642a2a5ce3ad91a9a0ef1a601a
#
_entry.id   2bf96a642a2a5ce3ad91a9a0ef1a601a
#
_cell.length_a   1.000
_cell.length_b   1.000
_cell.length_c   1.000
_cell.angle_alpha   90.00
_cell.angle_beta   90.00
_cell.angle_gamma   90.00
#
_symmetry.space_group_name_H-M   'P 1'
#
loop_
_entity.id
_entity.type
_entity.pdbx_description
1 polymer ?
#
loop_
_entity_poly.entity_id
_entity_poly.type
_entity_poly.pdbx_seq_one_letter_code
_entity_poly.pdbx_strand_id
1 'polypeptide(L)'
;EGLLCGYGIIEEMKNLNLIDKINKILVNYKLLLNKLFQKYLWNIYKINNNYSIDDDTYICRCENVKYKSIVEQLEEYKTMNKLKVETRVGMGKCQGRLCNNILLNILSQNGVKVSQNDFYNIRMPLIPTKIGIITQNENN
;
A
#
# COMPACT_ATOMS: atom_id res chain seq x y z
N GLU A 1 -6.22 -4.17 -18.52
CA GLU A 1 -5.20 -5.25 -18.40
C GLU A 1 -5.84 -6.64 -18.52
N GLY A 2 -6.95 -6.95 -17.83
CA GLY A 2 -7.60 -8.27 -17.89
C GLY A 2 -8.00 -8.71 -19.32
N LEU A 3 -8.50 -7.80 -20.15
CA LEU A 3 -8.82 -8.11 -21.56
C LEU A 3 -7.58 -8.51 -22.36
N LEU A 4 -6.43 -7.89 -22.10
CA LEU A 4 -5.17 -8.27 -22.79
C LEU A 4 -4.68 -9.64 -22.37
N CYS A 5 -4.80 -9.99 -21.08
CA CYS A 5 -4.51 -11.34 -20.62
C CYS A 5 -5.41 -12.37 -21.32
N GLY A 6 -6.71 -12.08 -21.46
CA GLY A 6 -7.65 -12.92 -22.22
C GLY A 6 -7.22 -13.11 -23.66
N TYR A 7 -6.88 -12.05 -24.38
CA TYR A 7 -6.37 -12.13 -25.74
C TYR A 7 -5.03 -12.89 -25.84
N GLY A 8 -4.15 -12.78 -24.84
CA GLY A 8 -2.91 -13.57 -24.78
C GLY A 8 -3.18 -15.06 -24.70
N ILE A 9 -4.10 -15.49 -23.84
CA ILE A 9 -4.49 -16.91 -23.70
C ILE A 9 -5.09 -17.45 -25.01
N ILE A 10 -6.00 -16.68 -25.65
CA ILE A 10 -6.61 -17.10 -26.92
C ILE A 10 -5.56 -17.21 -28.03
N GLU A 11 -4.54 -16.34 -28.03
CA GLU A 11 -3.43 -16.37 -28.98
C GLU A 11 -2.57 -17.61 -28.81
N GLU A 12 -2.25 -18.00 -27.58
CA GLU A 12 -1.54 -19.26 -27.28
C GLU A 12 -2.33 -20.48 -27.72
N MET A 13 -3.66 -20.45 -27.62
CA MET A 13 -4.53 -21.49 -28.09
C MET A 13 -4.73 -21.50 -29.64
N LYS A 14 -4.06 -20.59 -30.37
CA LYS A 14 -4.09 -20.45 -31.84
C LYS A 14 -5.49 -20.20 -32.44
N ASN A 15 -6.42 -19.64 -31.69
CA ASN A 15 -7.82 -19.40 -32.11
C ASN A 15 -8.18 -17.94 -32.30
N LEU A 16 -7.22 -17.03 -32.60
CA LEU A 16 -7.48 -15.61 -32.82
C LEU A 16 -8.03 -15.34 -34.22
N ASN A 17 -9.27 -14.89 -34.27
CA ASN A 17 -9.89 -14.34 -35.47
C ASN A 17 -9.33 -12.96 -35.84
N LEU A 18 -9.52 -12.52 -37.08
CA LEU A 18 -9.06 -11.20 -37.55
C LEU A 18 -9.62 -10.05 -36.68
N ILE A 19 -10.88 -10.16 -36.28
CA ILE A 19 -11.58 -9.20 -35.41
C ILE A 19 -10.92 -9.10 -34.05
N ASP A 20 -10.49 -10.24 -33.47
CA ASP A 20 -9.83 -10.27 -32.15
C ASP A 20 -8.44 -9.60 -32.19
N LYS A 21 -7.72 -9.76 -33.31
CA LYS A 21 -6.45 -9.06 -33.55
C LYS A 21 -6.63 -7.54 -33.57
N ILE A 22 -7.66 -7.06 -34.26
CA ILE A 22 -7.98 -5.63 -34.33
C ILE A 22 -8.38 -5.12 -32.93
N ASN A 23 -9.24 -5.86 -32.20
CA ASN A 23 -9.63 -5.50 -30.84
C ASN A 23 -8.45 -5.47 -29.87
N LYS A 24 -7.50 -6.41 -29.98
CA LYS A 24 -6.25 -6.40 -29.21
C LYS A 24 -5.43 -5.14 -29.44
N ILE A 25 -5.31 -4.69 -30.69
CA ILE A 25 -4.60 -3.45 -31.05
C ILE A 25 -5.32 -2.23 -30.43
N LEU A 26 -6.65 -2.15 -30.54
CA LEU A 26 -7.44 -1.06 -29.97
C LEU A 26 -7.33 -1.01 -28.43
N VAL A 27 -7.34 -2.16 -27.76
CA VAL A 27 -7.17 -2.24 -26.30
C VAL A 27 -5.76 -1.80 -25.90
N ASN A 28 -4.73 -2.20 -26.64
CA ASN A 28 -3.35 -1.74 -26.42
C ASN A 28 -3.21 -0.22 -26.57
N TYR A 29 -3.84 0.34 -27.59
CA TYR A 29 -3.83 1.80 -27.80
C TYR A 29 -4.51 2.54 -26.64
N LYS A 30 -5.69 2.08 -26.20
CA LYS A 30 -6.38 2.63 -25.01
C LYS A 30 -5.52 2.54 -23.74
N LEU A 31 -4.82 1.42 -23.56
CA LEU A 31 -3.91 1.27 -22.43
C LEU A 31 -2.72 2.23 -22.49
N LEU A 32 -2.17 2.47 -23.66
CA LEU A 32 -1.11 3.46 -23.86
C LEU A 32 -1.58 4.86 -23.46
N LEU A 33 -2.76 5.27 -23.94
CA LEU A 33 -3.37 6.55 -23.56
C LEU A 33 -3.60 6.66 -22.05
N ASN A 34 -4.13 5.59 -21.42
CA ASN A 34 -4.33 5.55 -19.98
C ASN A 34 -3.01 5.64 -19.20
N LYS A 35 -1.94 5.00 -19.66
CA LYS A 35 -0.61 5.11 -19.04
C LYS A 35 -0.05 6.53 -19.14
N LEU A 36 -0.22 7.19 -20.28
CA LEU A 36 0.18 8.59 -20.45
C LEU A 36 -0.61 9.51 -19.50
N PHE A 37 -1.93 9.31 -19.42
CA PHE A 37 -2.79 10.05 -18.51
C PHE A 37 -2.41 9.82 -17.03
N GLN A 38 -2.16 8.57 -16.64
CA GLN A 38 -1.68 8.23 -15.30
C GLN A 38 -0.35 8.93 -14.98
N LYS A 39 0.61 8.90 -15.92
CA LYS A 39 1.89 9.58 -15.75
C LYS A 39 1.70 11.08 -15.52
N TYR A 40 0.77 11.71 -16.25
CA TYR A 40 0.44 13.11 -16.07
C TYR A 40 -0.20 13.38 -14.70
N LEU A 41 -1.15 12.55 -14.27
CA LEU A 41 -1.76 12.64 -12.94
C LEU A 41 -0.71 12.48 -11.83
N TRP A 42 0.20 11.51 -11.93
CA TRP A 42 1.25 11.32 -10.94
C TRP A 42 2.17 12.52 -10.82
N ASN A 43 2.41 13.26 -11.91
CA ASN A 43 3.20 14.49 -11.86
C ASN A 43 2.46 15.62 -11.13
N ILE A 44 1.14 15.73 -11.32
CA ILE A 44 0.32 16.74 -10.65
C ILE A 44 0.17 16.44 -9.16
N TYR A 45 -0.10 15.18 -8.82
CA TYR A 45 -0.35 14.74 -7.45
C TYR A 45 0.91 14.21 -6.74
N LYS A 46 2.09 14.50 -7.30
CA LYS A 46 3.34 14.13 -6.66
C LYS A 46 3.43 14.81 -5.30
N ILE A 47 3.46 14.00 -4.24
CA ILE A 47 3.66 14.50 -2.90
C ILE A 47 5.06 15.07 -2.80
N ASN A 48 5.18 16.33 -2.42
CA ASN A 48 6.46 16.92 -2.12
C ASN A 48 6.90 16.40 -0.74
N ASN A 49 7.90 15.53 -0.71
CA ASN A 49 8.40 14.92 0.52
C ASN A 49 9.25 15.86 1.39
N ASN A 50 9.47 17.11 0.93
CA ASN A 50 10.27 18.11 1.65
C ASN A 50 9.41 18.99 2.53
N TYR A 51 8.57 18.43 3.36
CA TYR A 51 7.84 19.17 4.39
C TYR A 51 8.46 18.92 5.77
N SER A 52 8.60 19.99 6.54
CA SER A 52 8.93 19.90 7.95
C SER A 52 7.68 19.55 8.75
N ILE A 53 7.80 18.56 9.62
CA ILE A 53 6.71 18.18 10.53
C ILE A 53 7.09 18.75 11.90
N ASP A 54 6.17 19.46 12.52
CA ASP A 54 6.31 19.94 13.88
C ASP A 54 6.23 18.78 14.88
N ASP A 55 7.05 18.84 15.94
CA ASP A 55 7.17 17.80 16.97
C ASP A 55 5.83 17.44 17.61
N ASP A 56 4.94 18.41 17.76
CA ASP A 56 3.61 18.23 18.35
C ASP A 56 2.55 17.71 17.37
N THR A 57 2.90 17.51 16.10
CA THR A 57 1.97 17.00 15.09
C THR A 57 1.58 15.55 15.36
N TYR A 58 0.27 15.27 15.41
CA TYR A 58 -0.25 13.92 15.54
C TYR A 58 -0.13 13.15 14.23
N ILE A 59 0.74 12.15 14.20
CA ILE A 59 0.91 11.24 13.05
C ILE A 59 -0.15 10.13 13.09
N CYS A 60 -0.36 9.53 14.26
CA CYS A 60 -1.43 8.55 14.44
C CYS A 60 -2.56 9.13 15.30
N ARG A 61 -3.66 9.52 14.66
CA ARG A 61 -4.83 10.08 15.37
C ARG A 61 -5.59 9.04 16.18
N CYS A 62 -5.55 7.76 15.79
CA CYS A 62 -6.26 6.70 16.49
C CYS A 62 -5.65 6.36 17.85
N GLU A 63 -4.32 6.48 17.96
CA GLU A 63 -3.55 6.16 19.15
C GLU A 63 -2.88 7.41 19.76
N ASN A 64 -3.18 8.60 19.24
CA ASN A 64 -2.65 9.88 19.71
C ASN A 64 -1.11 9.96 19.73
N VAL A 65 -0.45 9.34 18.74
CA VAL A 65 1.01 9.32 18.65
C VAL A 65 1.52 10.54 17.91
N LYS A 66 2.39 11.33 18.54
CA LYS A 66 3.01 12.52 17.98
C LYS A 66 4.27 12.19 17.18
N TYR A 67 4.68 13.12 16.31
CA TYR A 67 5.91 13.01 15.51
C TYR A 67 7.13 12.82 16.36
N LYS A 68 7.30 13.63 17.42
CA LYS A 68 8.41 13.55 18.37
C LYS A 68 8.60 12.15 18.93
N SER A 69 7.52 11.50 19.39
CA SER A 69 7.60 10.15 19.97
C SER A 69 8.04 9.09 18.94
N ILE A 70 7.79 9.33 17.65
CA ILE A 70 8.24 8.44 16.58
C ILE A 70 9.73 8.63 16.33
N VAL A 71 10.19 9.88 16.22
CA VAL A 71 11.59 10.20 15.91
C VAL A 71 12.52 9.74 17.04
N GLU A 72 12.14 9.95 18.30
CA GLU A 72 12.91 9.48 19.46
C GLU A 72 13.15 7.97 19.44
N GLN A 73 12.20 7.20 18.93
CA GLN A 73 12.30 5.75 18.86
C GLN A 73 12.98 5.25 17.57
N LEU A 74 13.13 6.11 16.54
CA LEU A 74 13.75 5.71 15.27
C LEU A 74 15.23 5.36 15.38
N GLU A 75 15.96 5.93 16.31
CA GLU A 75 17.38 5.62 16.53
C GLU A 75 17.56 4.16 16.92
N GLU A 76 16.65 3.63 17.73
CA GLU A 76 16.69 2.26 18.23
C GLU A 76 15.92 1.28 17.32
N TYR A 77 14.76 1.68 16.80
CA TYR A 77 13.83 0.81 16.08
C TYR A 77 13.69 1.22 14.61
N LYS A 78 14.59 0.73 13.76
CA LYS A 78 14.67 1.07 12.33
C LYS A 78 13.67 0.32 11.43
N THR A 79 12.66 -0.35 11.97
CA THR A 79 11.66 -1.08 11.20
C THR A 79 10.25 -0.70 11.62
N MET A 80 9.31 -0.66 10.64
CA MET A 80 7.90 -0.33 10.89
C MET A 80 7.26 -1.20 11.97
N ASN A 81 7.55 -2.50 11.97
CA ASN A 81 6.94 -3.42 12.91
C ASN A 81 7.43 -3.19 14.36
N LYS A 82 8.71 -2.92 14.55
CA LYS A 82 9.26 -2.61 15.88
C LYS A 82 8.72 -1.26 16.38
N LEU A 83 8.77 -0.23 15.53
CA LEU A 83 8.21 1.08 15.84
C LEU A 83 6.73 1.02 16.23
N LYS A 84 5.96 0.17 15.56
CA LYS A 84 4.55 -0.09 15.88
C LYS A 84 4.37 -0.68 17.28
N VAL A 85 5.24 -1.60 17.70
CA VAL A 85 5.15 -2.24 19.02
C VAL A 85 5.43 -1.21 20.13
N GLU A 86 6.47 -0.40 19.96
CA GLU A 86 6.90 0.55 20.99
C GLU A 86 5.99 1.78 21.09
N THR A 87 5.63 2.37 19.96
CA THR A 87 4.83 3.61 19.94
C THR A 87 3.32 3.38 19.82
N ARG A 88 2.87 2.15 19.56
CA ARG A 88 1.48 1.79 19.22
C ARG A 88 0.97 2.44 17.92
N VAL A 89 1.83 3.11 17.16
CA VAL A 89 1.46 3.74 15.88
C VAL A 89 0.86 2.70 14.92
N GLY A 90 -0.30 3.00 14.35
CA GLY A 90 -0.99 2.10 13.43
C GLY A 90 -1.73 0.94 14.09
N MET A 91 -1.80 0.87 15.44
CA MET A 91 -2.58 -0.17 16.14
C MET A 91 -4.05 0.17 16.34
N GLY A 92 -4.46 1.40 16.08
CA GLY A 92 -5.83 1.84 16.28
C GLY A 92 -6.83 1.26 15.28
N LYS A 93 -8.07 1.72 15.34
CA LYS A 93 -9.21 1.20 14.55
C LYS A 93 -8.98 1.19 13.03
N CYS A 94 -8.19 2.13 12.48
CA CYS A 94 -7.88 2.18 11.06
C CYS A 94 -6.81 1.17 10.63
N GLN A 95 -6.17 0.46 11.57
CA GLN A 95 -5.11 -0.53 11.30
C GLN A 95 -3.98 0.01 10.43
N GLY A 96 -3.54 1.24 10.69
CA GLY A 96 -2.44 1.88 9.98
C GLY A 96 -2.80 2.46 8.60
N ARG A 97 -4.03 2.32 8.11
CA ARG A 97 -4.41 2.77 6.75
C ARG A 97 -4.20 4.27 6.52
N LEU A 98 -4.34 5.10 7.56
CA LEU A 98 -4.15 6.54 7.45
C LEU A 98 -2.70 6.99 7.65
N CYS A 99 -1.98 6.41 8.60
CA CYS A 99 -0.64 6.86 8.99
C CYS A 99 0.51 6.14 8.26
N ASN A 100 0.26 4.99 7.62
CA ASN A 100 1.31 4.16 7.04
C ASN A 100 2.21 4.92 6.04
N ASN A 101 1.60 5.64 5.09
CA ASN A 101 2.36 6.39 4.08
C ASN A 101 3.18 7.53 4.69
N ILE A 102 2.64 8.21 5.70
CA ILE A 102 3.36 9.28 6.41
C ILE A 102 4.55 8.68 7.15
N LEU A 103 4.36 7.54 7.81
CA LEU A 103 5.43 6.85 8.53
C LEU A 103 6.55 6.37 7.61
N LEU A 104 6.22 5.83 6.43
CA LEU A 104 7.22 5.45 5.43
C LEU A 104 8.04 6.65 4.98
N ASN A 105 7.41 7.81 4.81
CA ASN A 105 8.12 9.06 4.49
C ASN A 105 9.02 9.51 5.62
N ILE A 106 8.55 9.45 6.87
CA ILE A 106 9.37 9.79 8.05
C ILE A 106 10.59 8.87 8.14
N LEU A 107 10.41 7.55 7.98
CA LEU A 107 11.51 6.58 7.95
C LEU A 107 12.52 6.92 6.85
N SER A 108 12.05 7.18 5.65
CA SER A 108 12.89 7.54 4.51
C SER A 108 13.68 8.83 4.74
N GLN A 109 13.05 9.87 5.31
CA GLN A 109 13.70 11.14 5.63
C GLN A 109 14.79 10.97 6.71
N ASN A 110 14.63 10.01 7.62
CA ASN A 110 15.61 9.68 8.66
C ASN A 110 16.63 8.61 8.21
N GLY A 111 16.81 8.41 6.91
CA GLY A 111 17.85 7.56 6.34
C GLY A 111 17.59 6.05 6.46
N VAL A 112 16.39 5.64 6.85
CA VAL A 112 15.99 4.23 6.86
C VAL A 112 15.62 3.81 5.44
N LYS A 113 16.28 2.78 4.91
CA LYS A 113 15.92 2.21 3.61
C LYS A 113 14.56 1.52 3.73
N VAL A 114 13.57 2.07 3.02
CA VAL A 114 12.20 1.54 3.00
C VAL A 114 12.04 0.66 1.76
N SER A 115 11.61 -0.58 1.96
CA SER A 115 11.26 -1.53 0.90
C SER A 115 9.74 -1.74 0.83
N GLN A 116 9.26 -2.38 -0.24
CA GLN A 116 7.84 -2.74 -0.36
C GLN A 116 7.37 -3.70 0.75
N ASN A 117 8.29 -4.41 1.41
CA ASN A 117 7.99 -5.33 2.51
C ASN A 117 7.90 -4.64 3.87
N ASP A 118 8.21 -3.35 3.95
CA ASP A 118 8.17 -2.58 5.20
C ASP A 118 6.78 -2.04 5.57
N PHE A 119 5.76 -2.39 4.77
CA PHE A 119 4.38 -2.14 5.15
C PHE A 119 3.98 -2.97 6.38
N TYR A 120 3.04 -2.46 7.16
CA TYR A 120 2.50 -3.22 8.28
C TYR A 120 2.00 -4.58 7.83
N ASN A 121 2.43 -5.62 8.54
CA ASN A 121 1.82 -6.93 8.40
C ASN A 121 0.36 -6.86 8.88
N ILE A 122 -0.55 -7.12 7.97
CA ILE A 122 -1.98 -7.17 8.26
C ILE A 122 -2.22 -8.44 9.09
N ARG A 123 -2.84 -8.27 10.26
CA ARG A 123 -3.21 -9.40 11.12
C ARG A 123 -4.62 -9.85 10.79
N MET A 124 -4.81 -11.15 10.68
CA MET A 124 -6.13 -11.76 10.59
C MET A 124 -6.82 -11.76 11.98
N PRO A 125 -8.14 -11.62 12.07
CA PRO A 125 -9.10 -11.41 10.98
C PRO A 125 -9.12 -9.95 10.50
N LEU A 126 -9.33 -9.75 9.18
CA LEU A 126 -9.39 -8.40 8.56
C LEU A 126 -10.69 -7.65 8.86
N ILE A 127 -11.71 -8.38 9.25
CA ILE A 127 -13.04 -7.88 9.63
C ILE A 127 -13.40 -8.41 11.01
N PRO A 128 -14.24 -7.70 11.79
CA PRO A 128 -14.75 -8.22 13.04
C PRO A 128 -15.41 -9.60 12.83
N THR A 129 -14.83 -10.63 13.44
CA THR A 129 -15.25 -12.02 13.25
C THR A 129 -15.60 -12.62 14.61
N LYS A 130 -16.69 -13.38 14.70
CA LYS A 130 -17.07 -14.10 15.93
C LYS A 130 -16.02 -15.16 16.24
N ILE A 131 -15.54 -15.21 17.48
CA ILE A 131 -14.50 -16.16 17.92
C ILE A 131 -14.88 -17.60 17.60
N GLY A 132 -16.18 -17.98 17.75
CA GLY A 132 -16.66 -19.31 17.44
C GLY A 132 -16.48 -19.77 16.00
N ILE A 133 -16.35 -18.84 15.03
CA ILE A 133 -16.05 -19.17 13.61
C ILE A 133 -14.57 -19.54 13.45
N ILE A 134 -13.69 -18.89 14.22
CA ILE A 134 -12.24 -19.13 14.14
C ILE A 134 -11.90 -20.50 14.74
N THR A 135 -12.61 -20.93 15.78
CA THR A 135 -12.33 -22.20 16.48
C THR A 135 -12.96 -23.42 15.80
N GLN A 136 -13.91 -23.26 14.88
CA GLN A 136 -14.60 -24.38 14.22
C GLN A 136 -13.75 -25.12 13.17
N ASN A 137 -12.60 -24.58 12.75
CA ASN A 137 -11.75 -25.17 11.70
C ASN A 137 -10.69 -26.16 12.25
N GLU A 138 -10.66 -26.46 13.53
CA GLU A 138 -9.69 -27.43 14.07
C GLU A 138 -10.17 -28.89 14.02
N ASN A 139 -11.37 -29.18 13.51
CA ASN A 139 -11.98 -30.51 13.53
C ASN A 139 -12.39 -31.05 12.16
N ASN A 140 -11.67 -30.70 11.07
CA ASN A 140 -11.82 -31.37 9.76
C ASN A 140 -10.48 -31.79 9.20
#